data_2e094ebbecd31d8a0c97f75da04b660f
#
_entry.id   2e094ebbecd31d8a0c97f75da04b660f
#
_cell.length_a   1.000
_cell.length_b   1.000
_cell.length_c   1.000
_cell.angle_alpha   90.00
_cell.angle_beta   90.00
_cell.angle_gamma   90.00
#
_symmetry.space_group_name_H-M   'P 1'
#
loop_
_entity.id
_entity.type
_entity.pdbx_description
1 polymer ?
#
loop_
_entity_poly.entity_id
_entity_poly.type
_entity_poly.pdbx_seq_one_letter_code
_entity_poly.pdbx_strand_id
1 'polypeptide(L)'
;MFTALVKQVLDCAFSRSARLGRPLSPPLLVVLDEAAHIAPLPELDGLAATCASHGIQIVTVWQDLAQVQGRYGARAPTVLNNHRAKLFLPGIADPDTLEYASRLIGDEEVSHPSVTRDPTGRRSTTSTTGSRRLLPPEELRCLPRGRAVLVYGTLPPARLQLRPWWARAATRFRTPNWSP
;
A
#
# COMPACT_ATOMS: atom_id res chain seq x y z
N MET A 1 -24.93 11.29 -5.02
CA MET A 1 -24.79 12.57 -4.31
C MET A 1 -23.36 12.81 -3.82
N PHE A 2 -22.74 11.91 -3.04
CA PHE A 2 -21.37 12.09 -2.54
C PHE A 2 -20.30 12.23 -3.63
N THR A 3 -20.37 11.44 -4.70
CA THR A 3 -19.42 11.53 -5.83
C THR A 3 -19.38 12.92 -6.45
N ALA A 4 -20.53 13.56 -6.63
CA ALA A 4 -20.62 14.92 -7.18
C ALA A 4 -19.98 15.95 -6.24
N LEU A 5 -20.23 15.83 -4.94
CA LEU A 5 -19.61 16.70 -3.93
C LEU A 5 -18.08 16.56 -3.91
N VAL A 6 -17.56 15.31 -3.89
CA VAL A 6 -16.12 15.07 -3.91
C VAL A 6 -15.50 15.62 -5.19
N LYS A 7 -16.15 15.40 -6.34
CA LYS A 7 -15.68 15.96 -7.62
C LYS A 7 -15.61 17.47 -7.58
N GLN A 8 -16.64 18.14 -7.09
CA GLN A 8 -16.67 19.61 -6.98
C GLN A 8 -15.54 20.13 -6.07
N VAL A 9 -15.29 19.48 -4.93
CA VAL A 9 -14.18 19.84 -4.03
C VAL A 9 -12.84 19.70 -4.75
N LEU A 10 -12.63 18.61 -5.48
CA LEU A 10 -11.42 18.38 -6.26
C LEU A 10 -11.25 19.43 -7.36
N ASP A 11 -12.30 19.72 -8.13
CA ASP A 11 -12.28 20.73 -9.21
C ASP A 11 -11.94 22.13 -8.66
N CYS A 12 -12.49 22.49 -7.50
CA CYS A 12 -12.12 23.73 -6.79
C CYS A 12 -10.65 23.74 -6.37
N ALA A 13 -10.14 22.62 -5.85
CA ALA A 13 -8.76 22.51 -5.41
C ALA A 13 -7.77 22.59 -6.59
N PHE A 14 -8.04 21.91 -7.70
CA PHE A 14 -7.26 22.01 -8.92
C PHE A 14 -7.26 23.43 -9.47
N SER A 15 -8.43 24.06 -9.58
CA SER A 15 -8.57 25.43 -10.04
C SER A 15 -7.79 26.43 -9.15
N ARG A 16 -7.81 26.22 -7.84
CA ARG A 16 -7.04 27.03 -6.89
C ARG A 16 -5.52 26.86 -7.08
N SER A 17 -5.05 25.62 -7.17
CA SER A 17 -3.64 25.32 -7.43
C SER A 17 -3.17 25.94 -8.75
N ALA A 18 -3.95 25.79 -9.82
CA ALA A 18 -3.66 26.39 -11.13
C ALA A 18 -3.55 27.92 -11.06
N ARG A 19 -4.49 28.60 -10.38
CA ARG A 19 -4.44 30.06 -10.20
C ARG A 19 -3.22 30.52 -9.39
N LEU A 20 -2.78 29.71 -8.42
CA LEU A 20 -1.61 30.02 -7.60
C LEU A 20 -0.29 29.70 -8.31
N GLY A 21 -0.31 28.97 -9.43
CA GLY A 21 0.88 28.50 -10.13
C GLY A 21 1.78 27.58 -9.29
N ARG A 22 1.24 26.99 -8.22
CA ARG A 22 1.97 26.12 -7.29
C ARG A 22 1.04 25.15 -6.57
N PRO A 23 1.56 24.04 -6.00
CA PRO A 23 0.77 23.14 -5.17
C PRO A 23 0.11 23.85 -3.99
N LEU A 24 -1.03 23.32 -3.55
CA LEU A 24 -1.71 23.83 -2.35
C LEU A 24 -0.84 23.63 -1.11
N SER A 25 -0.77 24.66 -0.28
CA SER A 25 -0.11 24.64 1.02
C SER A 25 -1.00 25.37 2.05
N PRO A 26 -1.47 24.67 3.10
CA PRO A 26 -1.33 23.22 3.35
C PRO A 26 -2.01 22.38 2.25
N PRO A 27 -1.59 21.11 2.06
CA PRO A 27 -2.19 20.23 1.07
C PRO A 27 -3.62 19.86 1.46
N LEU A 28 -4.47 19.61 0.45
CA LEU A 28 -5.80 19.04 0.66
C LEU A 28 -5.68 17.52 0.82
N LEU A 29 -6.18 16.98 1.93
CA LEU A 29 -6.33 15.53 2.13
C LEU A 29 -7.78 15.12 1.87
N VAL A 30 -7.97 14.19 0.94
CA VAL A 30 -9.26 13.56 0.62
C VAL A 30 -9.18 12.09 1.03
N VAL A 31 -10.02 11.67 1.97
CA VAL A 31 -10.10 10.28 2.43
C VAL A 31 -11.43 9.71 1.98
N LEU A 32 -11.38 8.68 1.13
CA LEU A 32 -12.55 7.96 0.62
C LEU A 32 -12.60 6.58 1.29
N ASP A 33 -13.30 6.52 2.41
CA ASP A 33 -13.61 5.26 3.06
C ASP A 33 -14.70 4.53 2.26
N GLU A 34 -14.53 3.23 2.05
CA GLU A 34 -15.37 2.44 1.15
C GLU A 34 -15.53 3.06 -0.25
N ALA A 35 -14.40 3.37 -0.89
CA ALA A 35 -14.35 4.11 -2.16
C ALA A 35 -15.21 3.47 -3.28
N ALA A 36 -15.43 2.14 -3.24
CA ALA A 36 -16.28 1.43 -4.19
C ALA A 36 -17.75 1.86 -4.15
N HIS A 37 -18.26 2.19 -2.97
CA HIS A 37 -19.69 2.38 -2.74
C HIS A 37 -20.06 3.84 -2.48
N ILE A 38 -19.32 4.53 -1.61
CA ILE A 38 -19.70 5.86 -1.14
C ILE A 38 -19.36 6.95 -2.16
N ALA A 39 -18.17 6.92 -2.73
CA ALA A 39 -17.73 7.93 -3.69
C ALA A 39 -16.93 7.30 -4.84
N PRO A 40 -17.59 6.49 -5.68
CA PRO A 40 -16.92 5.87 -6.81
C PRO A 40 -16.58 6.94 -7.87
N LEU A 41 -15.35 7.46 -7.82
CA LEU A 41 -14.86 8.45 -8.80
C LEU A 41 -14.53 7.75 -10.12
N PRO A 42 -15.21 8.07 -11.25
CA PRO A 42 -14.98 7.37 -12.52
C PRO A 42 -13.55 7.53 -13.07
N GLU A 43 -12.90 8.65 -12.73
CA GLU A 43 -11.58 9.06 -13.24
C GLU A 43 -10.48 8.93 -12.17
N LEU A 44 -10.63 8.00 -11.21
CA LEU A 44 -9.70 7.86 -10.09
C LEU A 44 -8.28 7.54 -10.56
N ASP A 45 -8.12 6.81 -11.67
CA ASP A 45 -6.83 6.55 -12.31
C ASP A 45 -6.09 7.84 -12.68
N GLY A 46 -6.76 8.77 -13.35
CA GLY A 46 -6.21 10.08 -13.71
C GLY A 46 -5.97 10.97 -12.49
N LEU A 47 -6.92 11.00 -11.56
CA LEU A 47 -6.81 11.79 -10.32
C LEU A 47 -5.62 11.33 -9.48
N ALA A 48 -5.44 10.02 -9.27
CA ALA A 48 -4.33 9.48 -8.51
C ALA A 48 -2.95 9.80 -9.14
N ALA A 49 -2.89 9.93 -10.47
CA ALA A 49 -1.67 10.32 -11.16
C ALA A 49 -1.32 11.80 -11.00
N THR A 50 -2.32 12.69 -10.92
CA THR A 50 -2.12 14.15 -11.04
C THR A 50 -2.26 14.92 -9.72
N CYS A 51 -3.03 14.42 -8.77
CA CYS A 51 -3.35 15.13 -7.52
C CYS A 51 -2.11 15.59 -6.75
N ALA A 52 -1.06 14.78 -6.69
CA ALA A 52 0.14 15.09 -5.91
C ALA A 52 0.84 16.37 -6.38
N SER A 53 0.93 16.62 -7.69
CA SER A 53 1.54 17.84 -8.27
C SER A 53 0.76 19.11 -7.95
N HIS A 54 -0.52 18.98 -7.58
CA HIS A 54 -1.37 20.10 -7.16
C HIS A 54 -1.47 20.27 -5.64
N GLY A 55 -0.75 19.44 -4.85
CA GLY A 55 -0.83 19.46 -3.39
C GLY A 55 -2.15 18.85 -2.90
N ILE A 56 -2.69 17.87 -3.63
CA ILE A 56 -3.87 17.10 -3.24
C ILE A 56 -3.42 15.66 -2.95
N GLN A 57 -3.77 15.15 -1.77
CA GLN A 57 -3.51 13.77 -1.36
C GLN A 57 -4.84 13.01 -1.32
N ILE A 58 -4.91 11.90 -2.05
CA ILE A 58 -6.08 11.01 -2.05
C ILE A 58 -5.71 9.73 -1.33
N VAL A 59 -6.52 9.35 -0.35
CA VAL A 59 -6.51 8.06 0.33
C VAL A 59 -7.80 7.34 0.00
N THR A 60 -7.70 6.12 -0.52
CA THR A 60 -8.85 5.27 -0.82
C THR A 60 -8.78 3.99 -0.01
N VAL A 61 -9.89 3.58 0.57
CA VAL A 61 -10.00 2.34 1.34
C VAL A 61 -10.88 1.36 0.57
N TRP A 62 -10.39 0.13 0.44
CA TRP A 62 -11.02 -0.97 -0.28
C TRP A 62 -11.02 -2.21 0.60
N GLN A 63 -12.03 -3.05 0.50
CA GLN A 63 -12.07 -4.30 1.25
C GLN A 63 -11.19 -5.36 0.58
N ASP A 64 -11.19 -5.39 -0.78
CA ASP A 64 -10.45 -6.33 -1.60
C ASP A 64 -10.17 -5.77 -3.01
N LEU A 65 -9.37 -6.50 -3.79
CA LEU A 65 -9.11 -6.18 -5.19
C LEU A 65 -10.34 -6.37 -6.07
N ALA A 66 -11.25 -7.27 -5.73
CA ALA A 66 -12.45 -7.52 -6.51
C ALA A 66 -13.33 -6.26 -6.59
N GLN A 67 -13.39 -5.45 -5.52
CA GLN A 67 -14.07 -4.14 -5.56
C GLN A 67 -13.44 -3.18 -6.56
N VAL A 68 -12.10 -3.11 -6.60
CA VAL A 68 -11.38 -2.26 -7.55
C VAL A 68 -11.62 -2.74 -8.98
N GLN A 69 -11.51 -4.06 -9.20
CA GLN A 69 -11.73 -4.68 -10.50
C GLN A 69 -13.17 -4.52 -10.99
N GLY A 70 -14.14 -4.75 -10.11
CA GLY A 70 -15.56 -4.58 -10.42
C GLY A 70 -15.91 -3.13 -10.79
N ARG A 71 -15.23 -2.17 -10.17
CA ARG A 71 -15.49 -0.74 -10.40
C ARG A 71 -14.79 -0.19 -11.64
N TYR A 72 -13.53 -0.56 -11.87
CA TYR A 72 -12.71 0.06 -12.92
C TYR A 72 -12.38 -0.89 -14.08
N GLY A 73 -12.69 -2.19 -13.97
CA GLY A 73 -12.44 -3.16 -15.03
C GLY A 73 -11.00 -3.15 -15.51
N ALA A 74 -10.78 -2.97 -16.81
CA ALA A 74 -9.45 -2.92 -17.41
C ALA A 74 -8.55 -1.79 -16.87
N ARG A 75 -9.10 -0.76 -16.22
CA ARG A 75 -8.33 0.35 -15.62
C ARG A 75 -7.92 0.08 -14.15
N ALA A 76 -8.40 -0.99 -13.54
CA ALA A 76 -8.06 -1.32 -12.16
C ALA A 76 -6.54 -1.39 -11.89
N PRO A 77 -5.71 -2.01 -12.74
CA PRO A 77 -4.26 -1.99 -12.55
C PRO A 77 -3.68 -0.58 -12.54
N THR A 78 -4.19 0.33 -13.38
CA THR A 78 -3.73 1.74 -13.42
C THR A 78 -4.09 2.47 -12.15
N VAL A 79 -5.31 2.28 -11.64
CA VAL A 79 -5.72 2.84 -10.33
C VAL A 79 -4.77 2.38 -9.23
N LEU A 80 -4.50 1.08 -9.15
CA LEU A 80 -3.60 0.52 -8.14
C LEU A 80 -2.17 1.04 -8.28
N ASN A 81 -1.64 1.13 -9.50
CA ASN A 81 -0.26 1.58 -9.73
C ASN A 81 -0.07 3.06 -9.40
N ASN A 82 -1.06 3.90 -9.67
CA ASN A 82 -0.99 5.33 -9.39
C ASN A 82 -1.10 5.65 -7.88
N HIS A 83 -1.62 4.73 -7.06
CA HIS A 83 -1.53 4.81 -5.61
C HIS A 83 -0.17 4.28 -5.15
N ARG A 84 0.84 5.16 -5.05
CA ARG A 84 2.22 4.78 -4.71
C ARG A 84 2.39 4.18 -3.32
N ALA A 85 1.53 4.55 -2.37
CA ALA A 85 1.48 3.98 -1.04
C ALA A 85 0.35 2.94 -0.98
N LYS A 86 0.65 1.73 -0.55
CA LYS A 86 -0.31 0.66 -0.32
C LYS A 86 -0.17 0.15 1.10
N LEU A 87 -1.25 0.23 1.86
CA LEU A 87 -1.29 -0.21 3.24
C LEU A 87 -2.20 -1.42 3.36
N PHE A 88 -1.62 -2.57 3.70
CA PHE A 88 -2.35 -3.81 3.92
C PHE A 88 -2.65 -3.97 5.41
N LEU A 89 -3.95 -4.01 5.73
CA LEU A 89 -4.47 -4.11 7.09
C LEU A 89 -4.83 -5.56 7.43
N PRO A 90 -4.96 -5.93 8.72
CA PRO A 90 -5.43 -7.25 9.11
C PRO A 90 -6.88 -7.48 8.69
N GLY A 91 -7.24 -8.75 8.47
CA GLY A 91 -8.61 -9.16 8.15
C GLY A 91 -8.89 -9.35 6.66
N ILE A 92 -7.89 -9.21 5.78
CA ILE A 92 -8.03 -9.58 4.38
C ILE A 92 -8.29 -11.08 4.28
N ALA A 93 -9.39 -11.47 3.64
CA ALA A 93 -9.77 -12.86 3.43
C ALA A 93 -9.72 -13.28 1.96
N ASP A 94 -9.74 -12.33 1.04
CA ASP A 94 -9.70 -12.58 -0.40
C ASP A 94 -8.33 -13.10 -0.85
N PRO A 95 -8.26 -14.32 -1.46
CA PRO A 95 -6.99 -14.93 -1.85
C PRO A 95 -6.22 -14.11 -2.89
N ASP A 96 -6.90 -13.47 -3.84
CA ASP A 96 -6.26 -12.68 -4.89
C ASP A 96 -5.61 -11.42 -4.33
N THR A 97 -6.27 -10.79 -3.36
CA THR A 97 -5.72 -9.63 -2.63
C THR A 97 -4.51 -10.03 -1.80
N LEU A 98 -4.55 -11.18 -1.11
CA LEU A 98 -3.43 -11.70 -0.32
C LEU A 98 -2.23 -12.03 -1.22
N GLU A 99 -2.48 -12.70 -2.35
CA GLU A 99 -1.42 -13.04 -3.31
C GLU A 99 -0.80 -11.78 -3.95
N TYR A 100 -1.63 -10.81 -4.32
CA TYR A 100 -1.16 -9.52 -4.84
C TYR A 100 -0.28 -8.80 -3.82
N ALA A 101 -0.70 -8.72 -2.56
CA ALA A 101 0.07 -8.10 -1.49
C ALA A 101 1.40 -8.81 -1.27
N SER A 102 1.39 -10.14 -1.19
CA SER A 102 2.59 -10.95 -0.99
C SER A 102 3.60 -10.76 -2.14
N ARG A 103 3.13 -10.71 -3.39
CA ARG A 103 4.01 -10.42 -4.55
C ARG A 103 4.61 -9.02 -4.51
N LEU A 104 3.86 -8.01 -4.11
CA LEU A 104 4.37 -6.64 -3.98
C LEU A 104 5.42 -6.50 -2.86
N ILE A 105 5.25 -7.25 -1.77
CA ILE A 105 6.20 -7.29 -0.66
C ILE A 105 7.52 -7.91 -1.12
N GLY A 106 7.46 -8.90 -2.02
CA GLY A 106 8.61 -9.51 -2.65
C GLY A 106 9.13 -10.75 -1.94
N ASP A 107 10.29 -11.19 -2.40
CA ASP A 107 10.92 -12.42 -1.98
C ASP A 107 12.28 -12.13 -1.34
N GLU A 108 12.78 -13.04 -0.50
CA GLU A 108 14.12 -13.05 0.04
C GLU A 108 14.88 -14.27 -0.45
N GLU A 109 16.21 -14.13 -0.60
CA GLU A 109 17.08 -15.25 -0.87
C GLU A 109 17.40 -15.97 0.42
N VAL A 110 17.14 -17.28 0.47
CA VAL A 110 17.45 -18.14 1.61
C VAL A 110 18.48 -19.17 1.19
N SER A 111 19.59 -19.22 1.94
CA SER A 111 20.64 -20.20 1.72
C SER A 111 20.31 -21.48 2.48
N HIS A 112 20.18 -22.60 1.76
CA HIS A 112 19.96 -23.92 2.33
C HIS A 112 21.27 -24.72 2.31
N PRO A 113 21.99 -24.83 3.43
CA PRO A 113 23.16 -25.67 3.50
C PRO A 113 22.74 -27.14 3.50
N SER A 114 23.20 -27.91 2.52
CA SER A 114 23.06 -29.35 2.47
C SER A 114 24.40 -29.99 2.86
N VAL A 115 24.38 -30.89 3.84
CA VAL A 115 25.55 -31.59 4.30
C VAL A 115 25.42 -33.05 3.88
N THR A 116 26.27 -33.46 2.96
CA THR A 116 26.39 -34.86 2.55
C THR A 116 27.63 -35.49 3.22
N ARG A 117 27.46 -36.67 3.82
CA ARG A 117 28.56 -37.51 4.31
C ARG A 117 28.73 -38.69 3.37
N ASP A 118 29.91 -38.88 2.88
CA ASP A 118 30.25 -40.07 2.12
C ASP A 118 30.50 -41.28 3.05
N PRO A 119 30.56 -42.51 2.51
CA PRO A 119 30.84 -43.71 3.30
C PRO A 119 32.22 -43.71 3.99
N THR A 120 33.13 -42.83 3.57
CA THR A 120 34.48 -42.66 4.15
C THR A 120 34.49 -41.66 5.31
N GLY A 121 33.31 -41.06 5.67
CA GLY A 121 33.18 -40.09 6.75
C GLY A 121 33.52 -38.66 6.36
N ARG A 122 33.87 -38.39 5.11
CA ARG A 122 34.19 -37.05 4.62
C ARG A 122 32.92 -36.23 4.49
N ARG A 123 32.91 -35.03 5.07
CA ARG A 123 31.79 -34.09 5.04
C ARG A 123 31.94 -33.13 3.87
N SER A 124 30.95 -33.10 2.99
CA SER A 124 30.82 -32.09 1.96
C SER A 124 29.62 -31.19 2.28
N THR A 125 29.84 -29.90 2.22
CA THR A 125 28.75 -28.91 2.43
C THR A 125 28.51 -28.21 1.11
N THR A 126 27.31 -28.37 0.57
CA THR A 126 26.82 -27.63 -0.62
C THR A 126 25.78 -26.63 -0.16
N SER A 127 25.95 -25.36 -0.53
CA SER A 127 24.94 -24.33 -0.28
C SER A 127 24.11 -24.12 -1.54
N THR A 128 22.82 -24.31 -1.44
CA THR A 128 21.86 -24.01 -2.52
C THR A 128 21.07 -22.77 -2.11
N THR A 129 21.04 -21.79 -2.98
CA THR A 129 20.22 -20.57 -2.77
C THR A 129 18.82 -20.82 -3.30
N GLY A 130 17.80 -20.60 -2.48
CA GLY A 130 16.39 -20.64 -2.83
C GLY A 130 15.75 -19.28 -2.61
N SER A 131 14.62 -19.02 -3.28
CA SER A 131 13.80 -17.85 -3.03
C SER A 131 12.60 -18.20 -2.15
N ARG A 132 12.29 -17.36 -1.18
CA ARG A 132 11.13 -17.50 -0.30
C ARG A 132 10.40 -16.15 -0.19
N ARG A 133 9.06 -16.18 -0.15
CA ARG A 133 8.25 -14.98 0.11
C ARG A 133 8.66 -14.33 1.43
N LEU A 134 8.94 -13.02 1.41
CA LEU A 134 9.19 -12.22 2.63
C LEU A 134 8.00 -12.25 3.58
N LEU A 135 6.79 -12.27 3.03
CA LEU A 135 5.55 -12.37 3.78
C LEU A 135 4.52 -13.17 2.96
N PRO A 136 4.38 -14.47 3.22
CA PRO A 136 3.43 -15.32 2.52
C PRO A 136 1.98 -14.92 2.75
N PRO A 137 1.04 -15.27 1.84
CA PRO A 137 -0.38 -14.93 1.96
C PRO A 137 -1.02 -15.35 3.28
N GLU A 138 -0.65 -16.51 3.81
CA GLU A 138 -1.12 -17.04 5.09
C GLU A 138 -0.68 -16.18 6.29
N GLU A 139 0.53 -15.65 6.27
CA GLU A 139 1.01 -14.73 7.31
C GLU A 139 0.31 -13.37 7.22
N LEU A 140 0.09 -12.86 6.00
CA LEU A 140 -0.69 -11.63 5.77
C LEU A 140 -2.11 -11.77 6.33
N ARG A 141 -2.77 -12.90 6.06
CA ARG A 141 -4.11 -13.20 6.57
C ARG A 141 -4.14 -13.23 8.10
N CYS A 142 -3.07 -13.69 8.73
CA CYS A 142 -2.94 -13.83 10.19
C CYS A 142 -2.34 -12.59 10.87
N LEU A 143 -2.23 -11.45 10.18
CA LEU A 143 -1.74 -10.22 10.81
C LEU A 143 -2.55 -9.87 12.06
N PRO A 144 -1.89 -9.61 13.21
CA PRO A 144 -2.58 -9.20 14.42
C PRO A 144 -3.26 -7.84 14.28
N ARG A 145 -4.34 -7.61 15.03
CA ARG A 145 -4.97 -6.29 15.13
C ARG A 145 -3.94 -5.22 15.53
N GLY A 146 -4.01 -4.07 14.89
CA GLY A 146 -3.06 -2.98 15.12
C GLY A 146 -1.71 -3.14 14.42
N ARG A 147 -1.55 -4.14 13.59
CA ARG A 147 -0.40 -4.28 12.68
C ARG A 147 -0.82 -3.99 11.24
N ALA A 148 0.13 -3.58 10.42
CA ALA A 148 -0.07 -3.38 8.99
C ALA A 148 1.24 -3.56 8.24
N VAL A 149 1.14 -3.72 6.93
CA VAL A 149 2.31 -3.71 6.04
C VAL A 149 2.15 -2.56 5.05
N LEU A 150 3.17 -1.71 4.96
CA LEU A 150 3.25 -0.60 4.01
C LEU A 150 4.23 -0.96 2.89
N VAL A 151 3.76 -0.81 1.67
CA VAL A 151 4.59 -0.78 0.45
C VAL A 151 4.53 0.64 -0.12
N TYR A 152 5.67 1.29 -0.28
CA TYR A 152 5.74 2.66 -0.75
C TYR A 152 6.81 2.86 -1.82
N GLY A 153 6.38 3.04 -3.04
CA GLY A 153 7.27 3.30 -4.18
C GLY A 153 8.35 2.23 -4.34
N THR A 154 9.61 2.65 -4.28
CA THR A 154 10.80 1.79 -4.40
C THR A 154 11.44 1.43 -3.06
N LEU A 155 10.83 1.86 -1.95
CA LEU A 155 11.35 1.56 -0.62
C LEU A 155 11.04 0.10 -0.23
N PRO A 156 11.89 -0.52 0.59
CA PRO A 156 11.58 -1.82 1.16
C PRO A 156 10.25 -1.80 1.91
N PRO A 157 9.50 -2.91 1.90
CA PRO A 157 8.24 -3.00 2.63
C PRO A 157 8.47 -2.84 4.13
N ALA A 158 7.55 -2.16 4.81
CA ALA A 158 7.65 -1.88 6.24
C ALA A 158 6.49 -2.48 7.02
N ARG A 159 6.79 -3.19 8.13
CA ARG A 159 5.79 -3.60 9.11
C ARG A 159 5.51 -2.43 10.06
N LEU A 160 4.24 -2.05 10.18
CA LEU A 160 3.80 -0.92 10.99
C LEU A 160 3.03 -1.39 12.22
N GLN A 161 3.14 -0.62 13.29
CA GLN A 161 2.23 -0.69 14.41
C GLN A 161 1.29 0.51 14.36
N LEU A 162 0.01 0.23 14.13
CA LEU A 162 -1.03 1.23 14.07
C LEU A 162 -1.47 1.60 15.50
N ARG A 163 -1.74 2.88 15.73
CA ARG A 163 -2.33 3.36 16.98
C ARG A 163 -3.71 3.93 16.67
N PRO A 164 -4.76 3.48 17.36
CA PRO A 164 -6.07 4.07 17.17
C PRO A 164 -6.04 5.53 17.65
N TRP A 165 -6.80 6.38 16.99
CA TRP A 165 -6.83 7.83 17.25
C TRP A 165 -7.25 8.19 18.68
N TRP A 166 -8.01 7.30 19.34
CA TRP A 166 -8.44 7.46 20.75
C TRP A 166 -7.41 6.99 21.77
N ALA A 167 -6.39 6.23 21.37
CA ALA A 167 -5.28 5.86 22.23
C ALA A 167 -4.35 7.06 22.38
N ARG A 168 -4.68 7.96 23.30
CA ARG A 168 -3.85 9.12 23.63
C ARG A 168 -2.51 8.69 24.21
N ALA A 169 -1.50 8.57 23.37
CA ALA A 169 -0.17 8.99 23.76
C ALA A 169 0.02 10.37 23.13
N ALA A 170 0.53 11.33 23.91
CA ALA A 170 0.88 12.65 23.39
C ALA A 170 1.63 12.48 22.07
N THR A 171 0.97 12.74 20.96
CA THR A 171 1.56 12.69 19.63
C THR A 171 2.42 13.92 19.47
N ARG A 172 3.59 13.90 20.11
CA ARG A 172 4.72 14.65 19.58
C ARG A 172 5.07 13.92 18.28
N PHE A 173 4.73 14.50 17.16
CA PHE A 173 5.30 14.12 15.86
C PHE A 173 6.81 14.29 15.99
N ARG A 174 7.51 13.22 16.35
CA ARG A 174 8.93 13.12 16.09
C ARG A 174 9.03 12.89 14.60
N THR A 175 9.40 13.92 13.87
CA THR A 175 9.97 13.74 12.52
C THR A 175 11.08 12.69 12.65
N PRO A 176 11.05 11.59 11.87
CA PRO A 176 12.19 10.70 11.83
C PRO A 176 13.40 11.53 11.37
N ASN A 177 14.47 11.53 12.15
CA ASN A 177 15.77 12.01 11.67
C ASN A 177 16.19 11.08 10.53
N TRP A 178 15.95 11.48 9.32
CA TRP A 178 16.63 10.94 8.15
C TRP A 178 17.98 11.64 8.10
N SER A 179 18.98 11.02 8.71
CA SER A 179 20.36 11.30 8.35
C SER A 179 20.66 10.52 7.09
N PRO A 180 21.29 11.15 6.07
CA PRO A 180 21.63 10.50 4.81
C PRO A 180 22.68 9.40 4.99
#